data_be1e24cb84c7b7082229005324ec286d
#
_entry.id   be1e24cb84c7b7082229005324ec286d
#
_cell.length_a   1.000
_cell.length_b   1.000
_cell.length_c   1.000
_cell.angle_alpha   90.00
_cell.angle_beta   90.00
_cell.angle_gamma   90.00
#
_symmetry.space_group_name_H-M   'P 1'
#
loop_
_entity.id
_entity.type
_entity.pdbx_description
1 polymer ?
#
loop_
_entity_poly.entity_id
_entity_poly.type
_entity_poly.pdbx_seq_one_letter_code
_entity_poly.pdbx_strand_id
1 'polypeptide(L)'
;RAAIAKGVDVIPATGRVASGVPEAFLRIPGVRYALTSNGASVVELSTGKPLVNLPFDAALASDIYDIVAATGGAMGIFIGGKAYTDYFGANDGLALMPPALRRYLRDSRIVVDDMHAVFAAHPHEVEKFSITYRDNAARDAAWQAVASRFNVEITSSIPNNMEINAPGVTKGSGLKTLADTLGLAMNQVMACG
;
A
#
# COMPACT_ATOMS: atom_id res chain seq x y z
N ARG A 1 -8.40 -17.98 -15.91
CA ARG A 1 -9.12 -17.92 -17.21
C ARG A 1 -10.42 -18.70 -17.15
N ALA A 2 -10.44 -19.97 -16.66
CA ALA A 2 -11.64 -20.79 -16.60
C ALA A 2 -12.77 -20.17 -15.72
N ALA A 3 -12.42 -19.53 -14.59
CA ALA A 3 -13.37 -18.82 -13.74
C ALA A 3 -13.94 -17.58 -14.46
N ILE A 4 -13.09 -16.79 -15.11
CA ILE A 4 -13.52 -15.61 -15.87
C ILE A 4 -14.48 -15.99 -16.99
N ALA A 5 -14.24 -17.10 -17.70
CA ALA A 5 -15.15 -17.61 -18.74
C ALA A 5 -16.54 -18.01 -18.20
N LYS A 6 -16.66 -18.22 -16.89
CA LYS A 6 -17.92 -18.49 -16.18
C LYS A 6 -18.55 -17.24 -15.56
N GLY A 7 -18.06 -16.05 -15.90
CA GLY A 7 -18.56 -14.77 -15.37
C GLY A 7 -18.05 -14.40 -13.98
N VAL A 8 -16.99 -15.06 -13.48
CA VAL A 8 -16.38 -14.72 -12.18
C VAL A 8 -15.37 -13.61 -12.36
N ASP A 9 -15.47 -12.54 -11.59
CA ASP A 9 -14.42 -11.52 -11.49
C ASP A 9 -13.23 -12.07 -10.69
N VAL A 10 -12.08 -12.11 -11.33
CA VAL A 10 -10.82 -12.51 -10.70
C VAL A 10 -9.99 -11.25 -10.43
N ILE A 11 -9.71 -11.00 -9.16
CA ILE A 11 -9.11 -9.75 -8.69
C ILE A 11 -7.81 -10.06 -7.95
N PRO A 12 -6.65 -9.64 -8.46
CA PRO A 12 -5.42 -9.69 -7.68
C PRO A 12 -5.54 -8.77 -6.47
N ALA A 13 -5.25 -9.32 -5.26
CA ALA A 13 -5.24 -8.57 -4.01
C ALA A 13 -3.82 -8.52 -3.46
N THR A 14 -3.25 -7.32 -3.36
CA THR A 14 -1.83 -7.13 -3.04
C THR A 14 -1.59 -5.97 -2.07
N GLY A 15 -0.48 -6.04 -1.32
CA GLY A 15 0.06 -4.90 -0.58
C GLY A 15 0.88 -3.93 -1.44
N ARG A 16 1.08 -4.21 -2.72
CA ARG A 16 1.79 -3.33 -3.65
C ARG A 16 0.93 -2.12 -4.01
N VAL A 17 1.60 -1.03 -4.39
CA VAL A 17 0.97 0.13 -5.03
C VAL A 17 0.47 -0.24 -6.44
N ALA A 18 -0.46 0.53 -6.99
CA ALA A 18 -1.06 0.23 -8.30
C ALA A 18 -0.02 0.11 -9.42
N SER A 19 0.96 1.02 -9.48
CA SER A 19 2.07 0.95 -10.44
C SER A 19 2.99 -0.27 -10.27
N GLY A 20 2.92 -0.96 -9.13
CA GLY A 20 3.69 -2.17 -8.80
C GLY A 20 2.95 -3.49 -9.03
N VAL A 21 1.73 -3.46 -9.58
CA VAL A 21 1.00 -4.68 -9.95
C VAL A 21 1.72 -5.36 -11.09
N PRO A 22 2.08 -6.68 -10.96
CA PRO A 22 2.81 -7.36 -12.03
C PRO A 22 2.03 -7.40 -13.34
N GLU A 23 2.70 -7.04 -14.43
CA GLU A 23 2.13 -7.00 -15.78
C GLU A 23 1.47 -8.34 -16.20
N ALA A 24 1.97 -9.46 -15.68
CA ALA A 24 1.39 -10.77 -15.91
C ALA A 24 -0.09 -10.86 -15.53
N PHE A 25 -0.53 -10.13 -14.49
CA PHE A 25 -1.95 -10.04 -14.13
C PHE A 25 -2.72 -9.10 -15.06
N LEU A 26 -2.11 -7.97 -15.44
CA LEU A 26 -2.72 -6.98 -16.31
C LEU A 26 -3.01 -7.54 -17.72
N ARG A 27 -2.22 -8.53 -18.15
CA ARG A 27 -2.36 -9.20 -19.45
C ARG A 27 -3.38 -10.34 -19.47
N ILE A 28 -4.01 -10.67 -18.35
CA ILE A 28 -5.03 -11.72 -18.33
C ILE A 28 -6.36 -11.13 -18.82
N PRO A 29 -6.88 -11.57 -19.99
CA PRO A 29 -8.15 -11.06 -20.48
C PRO A 29 -9.29 -11.29 -19.46
N GLY A 30 -10.05 -10.24 -19.17
CA GLY A 30 -11.17 -10.29 -18.25
C GLY A 30 -10.81 -10.02 -16.78
N VAL A 31 -9.54 -9.77 -16.43
CA VAL A 31 -9.18 -9.16 -15.15
C VAL A 31 -9.45 -7.66 -15.26
N ARG A 32 -10.45 -7.18 -14.54
CA ARG A 32 -10.94 -5.80 -14.64
C ARG A 32 -10.42 -4.89 -13.54
N TYR A 33 -10.18 -5.43 -12.36
CA TYR A 33 -9.83 -4.71 -11.14
C TYR A 33 -8.59 -5.27 -10.50
N ALA A 34 -7.87 -4.44 -9.73
CA ALA A 34 -6.79 -4.84 -8.83
C ALA A 34 -6.99 -4.16 -7.47
N LEU A 35 -7.02 -4.93 -6.39
CA LEU A 35 -6.99 -4.44 -5.03
C LEU A 35 -5.53 -4.24 -4.63
N THR A 36 -5.16 -3.01 -4.26
CA THR A 36 -3.79 -2.56 -4.04
C THR A 36 -3.63 -1.92 -2.66
N SER A 37 -2.40 -1.66 -2.24
CA SER A 37 -2.09 -0.94 -0.99
C SER A 37 -2.80 -1.53 0.24
N ASN A 38 -2.88 -2.88 0.32
CA ASN A 38 -3.58 -3.62 1.38
C ASN A 38 -5.10 -3.36 1.46
N GLY A 39 -5.72 -2.90 0.37
CA GLY A 39 -7.15 -2.59 0.32
C GLY A 39 -7.47 -1.10 0.41
N ALA A 40 -6.48 -0.24 0.56
CA ALA A 40 -6.68 1.21 0.53
C ALA A 40 -7.18 1.69 -0.84
N SER A 41 -6.83 0.96 -1.91
CA SER A 41 -7.29 1.30 -3.26
C SER A 41 -7.71 0.06 -4.04
N VAL A 42 -8.77 0.19 -4.83
CA VAL A 42 -9.12 -0.76 -5.88
C VAL A 42 -9.16 -0.01 -7.20
N VAL A 43 -8.29 -0.39 -8.11
CA VAL A 43 -8.12 0.29 -9.39
C VAL A 43 -8.84 -0.48 -10.50
N GLU A 44 -9.59 0.25 -11.31
CA GLU A 44 -10.11 -0.27 -12.57
C GLU A 44 -8.99 -0.25 -13.62
N LEU A 45 -8.61 -1.42 -14.12
CA LEU A 45 -7.41 -1.56 -14.96
C LEU A 45 -7.56 -0.94 -16.35
N SER A 46 -8.78 -0.81 -16.87
CA SER A 46 -9.05 -0.21 -18.18
C SER A 46 -8.84 1.31 -18.20
N THR A 47 -9.10 1.99 -17.07
CA THR A 47 -9.02 3.44 -16.93
C THR A 47 -7.84 3.91 -16.12
N GLY A 48 -7.25 3.02 -15.30
CA GLY A 48 -6.23 3.35 -14.31
C GLY A 48 -6.77 4.16 -13.12
N LYS A 49 -8.10 4.35 -13.02
CA LYS A 49 -8.72 5.15 -11.96
C LYS A 49 -9.10 4.29 -10.76
N PRO A 50 -9.02 4.83 -9.54
CA PRO A 50 -9.53 4.13 -8.37
C PRO A 50 -11.07 4.09 -8.40
N LEU A 51 -11.61 2.88 -8.27
CA LEU A 51 -13.04 2.62 -8.02
C LEU A 51 -13.35 2.68 -6.52
N VAL A 52 -12.37 2.29 -5.69
CA VAL A 52 -12.39 2.40 -4.24
C VAL A 52 -11.13 3.14 -3.82
N ASN A 53 -11.28 4.13 -2.94
CA ASN A 53 -10.17 4.86 -2.34
C ASN A 53 -10.46 5.08 -0.86
N LEU A 54 -9.60 4.56 0.02
CA LEU A 54 -9.70 4.62 1.47
C LEU A 54 -8.38 5.19 2.04
N PRO A 55 -8.10 6.48 1.80
CA PRO A 55 -6.82 7.10 2.14
C PRO A 55 -6.72 7.45 3.62
N PHE A 56 -5.50 7.77 4.06
CA PHE A 56 -5.28 8.56 5.25
C PHE A 56 -5.77 9.99 5.06
N ASP A 57 -6.14 10.63 6.16
CA ASP A 57 -6.11 12.09 6.25
C ASP A 57 -4.66 12.60 6.16
N ALA A 58 -4.43 13.72 5.47
CA ALA A 58 -3.08 14.25 5.23
C ALA A 58 -2.36 14.66 6.52
N ALA A 59 -3.09 15.19 7.53
CA ALA A 59 -2.50 15.56 8.82
C ALA A 59 -2.02 14.30 9.55
N LEU A 60 -2.86 13.26 9.62
CA LEU A 60 -2.48 11.98 10.20
C LEU A 60 -1.29 11.33 9.46
N ALA A 61 -1.25 11.43 8.13
CA ALA A 61 -0.13 10.94 7.35
C ALA A 61 1.18 11.69 7.68
N SER A 62 1.13 13.01 7.86
CA SER A 62 2.27 13.83 8.28
C SER A 62 2.78 13.44 9.67
N ASP A 63 1.88 13.29 10.64
CA ASP A 63 2.23 12.90 12.01
C ASP A 63 2.87 11.50 12.07
N ILE A 64 2.36 10.54 11.29
CA ILE A 64 2.94 9.20 11.18
C ILE A 64 4.34 9.27 10.54
N TYR A 65 4.47 10.07 9.47
CA TYR A 65 5.76 10.24 8.79
C TYR A 65 6.84 10.74 9.75
N ASP A 66 6.56 11.76 10.55
CA ASP A 66 7.51 12.34 11.51
C ASP A 66 7.99 11.32 12.55
N ILE A 67 7.08 10.51 13.08
CA ILE A 67 7.44 9.45 14.03
C ILE A 67 8.31 8.39 13.35
N VAL A 68 7.93 7.94 12.17
CA VAL A 68 8.67 6.89 11.47
C VAL A 68 10.04 7.40 11.02
N ALA A 69 10.15 8.63 10.53
CA ALA A 69 11.42 9.26 10.17
C ALA A 69 12.37 9.33 11.37
N ALA A 70 11.86 9.71 12.54
CA ALA A 70 12.64 9.76 13.79
C ALA A 70 13.15 8.39 14.26
N THR A 71 12.54 7.28 13.81
CA THR A 71 12.93 5.91 14.17
C THR A 71 13.92 5.26 13.21
N GLY A 72 14.34 5.96 12.14
CA GLY A 72 15.32 5.48 11.15
C GLY A 72 14.80 4.39 10.23
N GLY A 73 13.50 4.32 9.99
CA GLY A 73 12.87 3.42 9.03
C GLY A 73 13.01 3.93 7.58
N ALA A 74 13.40 3.06 6.68
CA ALA A 74 13.40 3.36 5.24
C ALA A 74 11.97 3.24 4.69
N MET A 75 11.41 4.35 4.25
CA MET A 75 10.00 4.43 3.87
C MET A 75 9.77 4.36 2.35
N GLY A 76 8.70 3.63 1.98
CA GLY A 76 7.99 3.83 0.73
C GLY A 76 6.57 4.25 1.07
N ILE A 77 6.13 5.39 0.59
CA ILE A 77 4.79 5.92 0.87
C ILE A 77 3.97 5.86 -0.41
N PHE A 78 2.81 5.24 -0.36
CA PHE A 78 1.95 5.04 -1.52
C PHE A 78 0.90 6.14 -1.57
N ILE A 79 0.92 6.90 -2.66
CA ILE A 79 0.07 8.08 -2.86
C ILE A 79 -0.43 8.08 -4.29
N GLY A 80 -1.74 8.09 -4.49
CA GLY A 80 -2.37 8.15 -5.80
C GLY A 80 -1.89 7.06 -6.78
N GLY A 81 -1.70 5.84 -6.29
CA GLY A 81 -1.24 4.70 -7.08
C GLY A 81 0.26 4.71 -7.42
N LYS A 82 1.06 5.63 -6.85
CA LYS A 82 2.52 5.72 -7.02
C LYS A 82 3.24 5.53 -5.69
N ALA A 83 4.52 5.18 -5.73
CA ALA A 83 5.35 5.04 -4.54
C ALA A 83 6.36 6.19 -4.44
N TYR A 84 6.35 6.88 -3.31
CA TYR A 84 7.25 7.97 -2.98
C TYR A 84 8.23 7.54 -1.89
N THR A 85 9.38 8.19 -1.83
CA THR A 85 10.38 8.00 -0.78
C THR A 85 11.19 9.28 -0.59
N ASP A 86 11.75 9.46 0.60
CA ASP A 86 12.72 10.53 0.87
C ASP A 86 14.15 10.12 0.42
N TYR A 87 15.08 11.03 0.61
CA TYR A 87 16.49 10.80 0.26
C TYR A 87 17.09 9.60 1.01
N PHE A 88 16.77 9.43 2.31
CA PHE A 88 17.28 8.31 3.09
C PHE A 88 16.77 6.98 2.54
N GLY A 89 15.46 6.86 2.28
CA GLY A 89 14.87 5.64 1.73
C GLY A 89 15.37 5.30 0.32
N ALA A 90 15.74 6.31 -0.47
CA ALA A 90 16.29 6.12 -1.82
C ALA A 90 17.76 5.69 -1.86
N ASN A 91 18.53 5.96 -0.80
CA ASN A 91 19.97 5.73 -0.72
C ASN A 91 20.34 4.75 0.39
N ASP A 92 20.71 5.24 1.57
CA ASP A 92 21.17 4.40 2.69
C ASP A 92 20.12 3.39 3.15
N GLY A 93 18.86 3.79 3.14
CA GLY A 93 17.72 2.93 3.45
C GLY A 93 17.54 1.75 2.50
N LEU A 94 18.02 1.83 1.25
CA LEU A 94 18.00 0.68 0.34
C LEU A 94 18.85 -0.49 0.86
N ALA A 95 19.88 -0.24 1.66
CA ALA A 95 20.69 -1.29 2.26
C ALA A 95 19.88 -2.17 3.23
N LEU A 96 18.82 -1.63 3.84
CA LEU A 96 17.92 -2.35 4.74
C LEU A 96 17.00 -3.32 3.99
N MET A 97 16.83 -3.14 2.68
CA MET A 97 15.94 -3.93 1.86
C MET A 97 16.60 -5.24 1.41
N PRO A 98 15.82 -6.34 1.23
CA PRO A 98 16.31 -7.56 0.61
C PRO A 98 16.99 -7.26 -0.74
N PRO A 99 18.19 -7.81 -1.03
CA PRO A 99 18.93 -7.50 -2.25
C PRO A 99 18.11 -7.65 -3.54
N ALA A 100 17.25 -8.68 -3.61
CA ALA A 100 16.39 -8.95 -4.77
C ALA A 100 15.37 -7.83 -5.05
N LEU A 101 15.02 -7.00 -4.05
CA LEU A 101 14.06 -5.92 -4.19
C LEU A 101 14.71 -4.55 -4.46
N ARG A 102 16.02 -4.39 -4.20
CA ARG A 102 16.68 -3.06 -4.24
C ARG A 102 16.58 -2.39 -5.61
N ARG A 103 16.79 -3.14 -6.69
CA ARG A 103 16.66 -2.61 -8.05
C ARG A 103 15.23 -2.13 -8.32
N TYR A 104 14.25 -3.00 -8.06
CA TYR A 104 12.83 -2.65 -8.24
C TYR A 104 12.45 -1.39 -7.45
N LEU A 105 12.85 -1.30 -6.18
CA LEU A 105 12.54 -0.16 -5.33
C LEU A 105 13.19 1.13 -5.82
N ARG A 106 14.44 1.06 -6.30
CA ARG A 106 15.13 2.22 -6.89
C ARG A 106 14.44 2.70 -8.15
N ASP A 107 14.03 1.77 -9.02
CA ASP A 107 13.49 2.10 -10.34
C ASP A 107 12.02 2.52 -10.29
N SER A 108 11.29 2.18 -9.20
CA SER A 108 9.83 2.40 -9.08
C SER A 108 9.42 3.50 -8.12
N ARG A 109 10.35 4.09 -7.34
CA ARG A 109 10.02 5.12 -6.35
C ARG A 109 10.35 6.53 -6.87
N ILE A 110 9.46 7.46 -6.56
CA ILE A 110 9.65 8.89 -6.79
C ILE A 110 10.37 9.45 -5.55
N VAL A 111 11.57 9.98 -5.74
CA VAL A 111 12.35 10.60 -4.65
C VAL A 111 11.89 12.04 -4.49
N VAL A 112 11.64 12.47 -3.27
CA VAL A 112 11.19 13.82 -2.93
C VAL A 112 12.01 14.38 -1.77
N ASP A 113 12.22 15.70 -1.79
CA ASP A 113 12.96 16.42 -0.75
C ASP A 113 12.06 16.82 0.42
N ASP A 114 10.77 17.05 0.15
CA ASP A 114 9.77 17.46 1.15
C ASP A 114 8.50 16.61 1.04
N MET A 115 8.39 15.63 1.94
CA MET A 115 7.24 14.73 1.98
C MET A 115 5.97 15.43 2.50
N HIS A 116 6.10 16.43 3.37
CA HIS A 116 4.95 17.19 3.86
C HIS A 116 4.30 18.02 2.73
N ALA A 117 5.11 18.59 1.84
CA ALA A 117 4.60 19.25 0.64
C ALA A 117 3.85 18.27 -0.29
N VAL A 118 4.32 17.01 -0.39
CA VAL A 118 3.62 15.97 -1.15
C VAL A 118 2.28 15.62 -0.49
N PHE A 119 2.21 15.47 0.83
CA PHE A 119 0.95 15.22 1.53
C PHE A 119 -0.04 16.37 1.34
N ALA A 120 0.43 17.61 1.44
CA ALA A 120 -0.41 18.79 1.22
C ALA A 120 -0.96 18.87 -0.21
N ALA A 121 -0.17 18.44 -1.21
CA ALA A 121 -0.61 18.37 -2.60
C ALA A 121 -1.57 17.21 -2.90
N HIS A 122 -1.57 16.16 -2.06
CA HIS A 122 -2.37 14.94 -2.22
C HIS A 122 -3.18 14.59 -0.96
N PRO A 123 -4.04 15.50 -0.45
CA PRO A 123 -4.66 15.39 0.88
C PRO A 123 -5.59 14.19 1.07
N HIS A 124 -6.04 13.57 -0.03
CA HIS A 124 -6.98 12.43 -0.02
C HIS A 124 -6.47 11.25 -0.84
N GLU A 125 -5.14 11.12 -0.98
CA GLU A 125 -4.54 10.10 -1.84
C GLU A 125 -3.48 9.24 -1.14
N VAL A 126 -3.18 9.48 0.14
CA VAL A 126 -2.18 8.71 0.90
C VAL A 126 -2.77 7.35 1.29
N GLU A 127 -2.30 6.30 0.63
CA GLU A 127 -2.87 4.95 0.72
C GLU A 127 -2.21 4.10 1.81
N LYS A 128 -0.86 4.15 1.91
CA LYS A 128 -0.11 3.23 2.75
C LYS A 128 1.32 3.71 3.00
N PHE A 129 1.83 3.42 4.20
CA PHE A 129 3.26 3.42 4.50
C PHE A 129 3.82 2.00 4.45
N SER A 130 4.97 1.82 3.85
CA SER A 130 5.72 0.56 3.82
C SER A 130 7.14 0.83 4.29
N ILE A 131 7.46 0.41 5.49
CA ILE A 131 8.69 0.79 6.18
C ILE A 131 9.54 -0.46 6.40
N THR A 132 10.85 -0.34 6.24
CA THR A 132 11.81 -1.39 6.56
C THR A 132 12.84 -0.86 7.54
N TYR A 133 13.07 -1.59 8.60
CA TYR A 133 14.03 -1.27 9.66
C TYR A 133 15.27 -2.16 9.55
N ARG A 134 16.35 -1.79 10.24
CA ARG A 134 17.60 -2.56 10.29
C ARG A 134 17.39 -3.95 10.90
N ASP A 135 16.49 -4.07 11.87
CA ASP A 135 16.17 -5.30 12.61
C ASP A 135 14.75 -5.26 13.19
N ASN A 136 14.31 -6.38 13.76
CA ASN A 136 13.00 -6.49 14.39
C ASN A 136 12.86 -5.62 15.63
N ALA A 137 13.93 -5.39 16.41
CA ALA A 137 13.84 -4.59 17.63
C ALA A 137 13.54 -3.13 17.30
N ALA A 138 14.20 -2.57 16.27
CA ALA A 138 13.93 -1.23 15.78
C ALA A 138 12.50 -1.13 15.23
N ARG A 139 12.04 -2.15 14.46
CA ARG A 139 10.67 -2.23 13.97
C ARG A 139 9.65 -2.27 15.12
N ASP A 140 9.87 -3.08 16.15
CA ASP A 140 8.94 -3.24 17.28
C ASP A 140 8.84 -1.96 18.11
N ALA A 141 9.95 -1.25 18.31
CA ALA A 141 9.95 0.06 18.98
C ALA A 141 9.13 1.09 18.20
N ALA A 142 9.30 1.16 16.88
CA ALA A 142 8.52 2.05 16.02
C ALA A 142 7.04 1.67 15.98
N TRP A 143 6.72 0.36 15.95
CA TRP A 143 5.35 -0.14 16.01
C TRP A 143 4.64 0.34 17.28
N GLN A 144 5.28 0.20 18.45
CA GLN A 144 4.71 0.67 19.71
C GLN A 144 4.53 2.20 19.72
N ALA A 145 5.49 2.95 19.16
CA ALA A 145 5.41 4.41 19.08
C ALA A 145 4.22 4.88 18.23
N VAL A 146 3.92 4.20 17.12
CA VAL A 146 2.77 4.50 16.27
C VAL A 146 1.47 4.01 16.91
N ALA A 147 1.40 2.75 17.35
CA ALA A 147 0.19 2.13 17.89
C ALA A 147 -0.32 2.80 19.18
N SER A 148 0.59 3.37 19.99
CA SER A 148 0.21 4.08 21.21
C SER A 148 -0.39 5.47 20.98
N ARG A 149 -0.22 6.04 19.77
CA ARG A 149 -0.65 7.41 19.45
C ARG A 149 -1.79 7.48 18.45
N PHE A 150 -1.88 6.50 17.56
CA PHE A 150 -2.83 6.54 16.46
C PHE A 150 -3.67 5.27 16.38
N ASN A 151 -4.93 5.45 16.05
CA ASN A 151 -5.80 4.35 15.64
C ASN A 151 -5.56 4.09 14.15
N VAL A 152 -4.73 3.10 13.83
CA VAL A 152 -4.36 2.73 12.45
C VAL A 152 -4.21 1.22 12.33
N GLU A 153 -4.29 0.71 11.10
CA GLU A 153 -4.02 -0.70 10.82
C GLU A 153 -2.51 -0.91 10.60
N ILE A 154 -1.87 -1.69 11.47
CA ILE A 154 -0.45 -2.01 11.34
C ILE A 154 -0.27 -3.49 11.06
N THR A 155 0.49 -3.82 10.02
CA THR A 155 0.79 -5.20 9.63
C THR A 155 2.27 -5.36 9.28
N SER A 156 2.70 -6.61 9.07
CA SER A 156 4.04 -6.94 8.58
C SER A 156 3.95 -8.07 7.57
N SER A 157 4.67 -7.96 6.46
CA SER A 157 4.69 -8.95 5.38
C SER A 157 6.01 -9.71 5.27
N ILE A 158 7.10 -9.15 5.81
CA ILE A 158 8.43 -9.76 5.89
C ILE A 158 9.08 -9.37 7.22
N PRO A 159 10.14 -10.07 7.67
CA PRO A 159 10.90 -9.66 8.86
C PRO A 159 11.35 -8.20 8.76
N ASN A 160 11.43 -7.51 9.90
CA ASN A 160 11.84 -6.10 10.03
C ASN A 160 11.04 -5.07 9.20
N ASN A 161 9.89 -5.45 8.67
CA ASN A 161 8.98 -4.58 7.95
C ASN A 161 7.78 -4.17 8.81
N MET A 162 7.30 -2.95 8.62
CA MET A 162 6.05 -2.44 9.15
C MET A 162 5.26 -1.79 8.01
N GLU A 163 4.00 -2.13 7.90
CA GLU A 163 3.07 -1.53 6.94
C GLU A 163 1.93 -0.87 7.71
N ILE A 164 1.61 0.38 7.37
CA ILE A 164 0.56 1.14 8.04
C ILE A 164 -0.48 1.56 7.01
N ASN A 165 -1.73 1.28 7.31
CA ASN A 165 -2.90 1.72 6.55
C ASN A 165 -3.83 2.57 7.45
N ALA A 166 -4.74 3.31 6.85
CA ALA A 166 -5.75 4.09 7.55
C ALA A 166 -6.64 3.19 8.45
N PRO A 167 -7.33 3.76 9.44
CA PRO A 167 -8.18 3.00 10.36
C PRO A 167 -9.17 2.09 9.65
N GLY A 168 -9.21 0.80 10.01
CA GLY A 168 -10.11 -0.19 9.44
C GLY A 168 -9.80 -0.62 8.00
N VAL A 169 -8.70 -0.14 7.40
CA VAL A 169 -8.32 -0.46 6.02
C VAL A 169 -7.47 -1.72 5.98
N THR A 170 -8.08 -2.78 5.48
CA THR A 170 -7.47 -4.10 5.26
C THR A 170 -7.83 -4.61 3.87
N LYS A 171 -7.17 -5.68 3.41
CA LYS A 171 -7.59 -6.36 2.17
C LYS A 171 -9.04 -6.81 2.22
N GLY A 172 -9.51 -7.23 3.41
CA GLY A 172 -10.89 -7.67 3.62
C GLY A 172 -11.88 -6.51 3.51
N SER A 173 -11.62 -5.37 4.15
CA SER A 173 -12.50 -4.20 4.07
C SER A 173 -12.50 -3.59 2.66
N GLY A 174 -11.35 -3.49 1.99
CA GLY A 174 -11.28 -3.04 0.60
C GLY A 174 -12.05 -3.95 -0.35
N LEU A 175 -11.97 -5.28 -0.16
CA LEU A 175 -12.75 -6.24 -0.95
C LEU A 175 -14.26 -6.12 -0.68
N LYS A 176 -14.64 -5.91 0.58
CA LYS A 176 -16.03 -5.65 0.94
C LYS A 176 -16.55 -4.40 0.27
N THR A 177 -15.82 -3.29 0.34
CA THR A 177 -16.21 -2.03 -0.31
C THR A 177 -16.36 -2.20 -1.83
N LEU A 178 -15.45 -2.96 -2.47
CA LEU A 178 -15.59 -3.29 -3.88
C LEU A 178 -16.84 -4.12 -4.16
N ALA A 179 -17.12 -5.16 -3.36
CA ALA A 179 -18.31 -5.98 -3.51
C ALA A 179 -19.59 -5.13 -3.40
N ASP A 180 -19.67 -4.26 -2.38
CA ASP A 180 -20.80 -3.33 -2.20
C ASP A 180 -20.94 -2.40 -3.43
N THR A 181 -19.85 -1.88 -3.97
CA THR A 181 -19.84 -1.02 -5.17
C THR A 181 -20.33 -1.74 -6.41
N LEU A 182 -20.03 -3.04 -6.52
CA LEU A 182 -20.49 -3.90 -7.63
C LEU A 182 -21.87 -4.52 -7.40
N GLY A 183 -22.53 -4.23 -6.28
CA GLY A 183 -23.83 -4.81 -5.92
C GLY A 183 -23.79 -6.31 -5.59
N LEU A 184 -22.63 -6.80 -5.10
CA LEU A 184 -22.40 -8.21 -4.74
C LEU A 184 -22.56 -8.42 -3.23
N ALA A 185 -23.25 -9.46 -2.85
CA ALA A 185 -23.29 -9.90 -1.45
C ALA A 185 -21.98 -10.65 -1.08
N MET A 186 -21.53 -10.53 0.19
CA MET A 186 -20.27 -11.16 0.62
C MET A 186 -20.25 -12.68 0.51
N ASN A 187 -21.40 -13.36 0.49
CA ASN A 187 -21.47 -14.81 0.23
C ASN A 187 -21.19 -15.19 -1.23
N GLN A 188 -21.07 -14.21 -2.13
CA GLN A 188 -20.66 -14.38 -3.54
C GLN A 188 -19.14 -14.12 -3.72
N VAL A 189 -18.42 -13.80 -2.64
CA VAL A 189 -17.00 -13.45 -2.66
C VAL A 189 -16.17 -14.57 -2.04
N MET A 190 -15.11 -14.96 -2.74
CA MET A 190 -14.13 -15.94 -2.25
C MET A 190 -12.72 -15.35 -2.28
N ALA A 191 -11.99 -15.46 -1.18
CA ALA A 191 -10.57 -15.12 -1.10
C ALA A 191 -9.73 -16.40 -1.08
N CYS A 192 -8.62 -16.39 -1.81
CA CYS A 192 -7.63 -17.47 -1.87
C CYS A 192 -6.24 -16.90 -1.59
N GLY A 193 -5.41 -17.64 -0.81
CA GLY A 193 -4.03 -17.26 -0.49
C GLY A 193 -3.24 -18.41 0.12
#